data_17b057d495463a38d0600633c5b8d899
#
_entry.id   17b057d495463a38d0600633c5b8d899
#
_cell.length_a   1.000
_cell.length_b   1.000
_cell.length_c   1.000
_cell.angle_alpha   90.00
_cell.angle_beta   90.00
_cell.angle_gamma   90.00
#
_symmetry.space_group_name_H-M   'P 1'
#
loop_
_entity.id
_entity.type
_entity.pdbx_description
1 polymer ?
#
loop_
_entity_poly.entity_id
_entity_poly.type
_entity_poly.pdbx_seq_one_letter_code
_entity_poly.pdbx_strand_id
1 'polypeptide(L)'
;MKNPFFKPNKSELIFDGDYNPKGLALNLNYGDIFSNIGYIKFDENPFKTIDISSLQLGLNKNINEQTKAKISFAIYDFEKVKEFSPNQITWNGKNFGNSIDDNGNYLYDFSLMNLSLEIKTKMMSLPTTFFLDIVNNSDADENDRGFQSGLSLKINEKWKFTYLFKDIESDSTFGALTHSDFGGGGTGHKGHQFNLSYPVTERFSVDVVWFDNKKKMITDYNKILVDFKYKL
;
A
#
# COMPACT_ATOMS: atom_id res chain seq x y z
N MET A 1 13.70 -5.52 7.63
CA MET A 1 12.72 -5.77 8.72
C MET A 1 11.32 -5.90 8.14
N LYS A 2 10.35 -6.49 8.87
CA LYS A 2 8.94 -6.39 8.44
C LYS A 2 8.51 -4.93 8.48
N ASN A 3 7.66 -4.51 7.52
CA ASN A 3 7.12 -3.17 7.52
C ASN A 3 6.38 -2.88 8.86
N PRO A 4 6.78 -1.87 9.63
CA PRO A 4 6.27 -1.64 10.98
C PRO A 4 4.92 -0.93 11.00
N PHE A 5 4.50 -0.33 9.87
CA PHE A 5 3.32 0.51 9.80
C PHE A 5 2.04 -0.29 9.68
N PHE A 6 1.00 0.21 10.31
CA PHE A 6 -0.34 -0.30 10.09
C PHE A 6 -0.79 0.03 8.66
N LYS A 7 -1.21 -1.00 7.94
CA LYS A 7 -1.80 -0.95 6.61
C LYS A 7 -3.18 -1.62 6.68
N PRO A 8 -4.29 -0.90 6.43
CA PRO A 8 -5.63 -1.47 6.57
C PRO A 8 -5.84 -2.60 5.55
N ASN A 9 -6.30 -3.74 6.00
CA ASN A 9 -6.44 -4.97 5.20
C ASN A 9 -5.22 -5.27 4.32
N LYS A 10 -4.00 -4.98 4.81
CA LYS A 10 -2.74 -5.10 4.08
C LYS A 10 -2.69 -4.21 2.82
N SER A 11 -3.21 -3.00 2.90
CA SER A 11 -3.13 -2.02 1.81
C SER A 11 -1.72 -1.90 1.25
N GLU A 12 -1.62 -1.80 -0.06
CA GLU A 12 -0.38 -1.62 -0.81
C GLU A 12 -0.40 -0.28 -1.58
N LEU A 13 -1.01 0.73 -0.95
CA LEU A 13 -1.10 2.05 -1.54
C LEU A 13 0.25 2.77 -1.53
N ILE A 14 1.03 2.65 -0.43
CA ILE A 14 2.35 3.27 -0.27
C ILE A 14 3.46 2.22 -0.38
N PHE A 15 3.31 1.10 0.34
CA PHE A 15 4.31 0.03 0.38
C PHE A 15 3.73 -1.29 -0.10
N ASP A 16 4.37 -1.91 -1.06
CA ASP A 16 4.08 -3.26 -1.52
C ASP A 16 4.06 -4.28 -0.35
N GLY A 17 3.29 -5.35 -0.51
CA GLY A 17 3.17 -6.41 0.50
C GLY A 17 4.47 -7.15 0.78
N ASP A 18 5.29 -7.29 -0.25
CA ASP A 18 6.56 -8.00 -0.19
C ASP A 18 7.75 -7.10 0.17
N TYR A 19 7.56 -5.79 0.19
CA TYR A 19 8.61 -4.85 0.55
C TYR A 19 8.98 -4.95 2.04
N ASN A 20 10.20 -5.41 2.28
CA ASN A 20 10.81 -5.50 3.61
C ASN A 20 11.87 -4.42 3.77
N PRO A 21 11.53 -3.27 4.37
CA PRO A 21 12.43 -2.13 4.45
C PRO A 21 13.70 -2.43 5.23
N LYS A 22 14.81 -1.87 4.80
CA LYS A 22 16.05 -1.76 5.58
C LYS A 22 15.95 -0.52 6.47
N GLY A 23 16.32 -0.62 7.74
CA GLY A 23 16.27 0.53 8.65
C GLY A 23 15.96 0.16 10.09
N LEU A 24 15.50 1.14 10.83
CA LEU A 24 15.13 1.03 12.24
C LEU A 24 13.67 1.42 12.43
N ALA A 25 12.99 0.75 13.35
CA ALA A 25 11.63 1.10 13.72
C ALA A 25 11.41 0.94 15.22
N LEU A 26 10.61 1.86 15.77
CA LEU A 26 10.13 1.83 17.14
C LEU A 26 8.60 1.75 17.12
N ASN A 27 8.05 0.72 17.76
CA ASN A 27 6.61 0.53 17.92
C ASN A 27 6.24 0.73 19.39
N LEU A 28 5.35 1.66 19.66
CA LEU A 28 4.87 2.00 20.98
C LEU A 28 3.37 1.74 21.06
N ASN A 29 2.92 1.15 22.18
CA ASN A 29 1.49 0.90 22.44
C ASN A 29 1.17 1.32 23.87
N TYR A 30 0.10 2.09 24.03
CA TYR A 30 -0.41 2.51 25.33
C TYR A 30 -1.95 2.52 25.32
N GLY A 31 -2.57 1.54 25.97
CA GLY A 31 -4.02 1.34 25.91
C GLY A 31 -4.49 1.12 24.46
N ASP A 32 -5.41 1.96 24.03
CA ASP A 32 -5.94 1.93 22.64
C ASP A 32 -5.05 2.69 21.64
N ILE A 33 -4.05 3.44 22.12
CA ILE A 33 -3.18 4.27 21.27
C ILE A 33 -1.98 3.45 20.83
N PHE A 34 -1.58 3.61 19.57
CA PHE A 34 -0.31 3.10 19.07
C PHE A 34 0.46 4.16 18.28
N SER A 35 1.78 4.04 18.27
CA SER A 35 2.68 4.85 17.46
C SER A 35 3.75 3.99 16.84
N ASN A 36 4.06 4.26 15.57
CA ASN A 36 5.17 3.64 14.85
C ASN A 36 6.08 4.75 14.31
N ILE A 37 7.34 4.72 14.69
CA ILE A 37 8.37 5.64 14.21
C ILE A 37 9.33 4.81 13.36
N GLY A 38 9.68 5.28 12.18
CA GLY A 38 10.58 4.56 11.29
C GLY A 38 11.61 5.47 10.62
N TYR A 39 12.81 4.94 10.47
CA TYR A 39 13.82 5.45 9.58
C TYR A 39 14.20 4.34 8.63
N ILE A 40 13.85 4.51 7.35
CA ILE A 40 13.91 3.48 6.32
C ILE A 40 14.89 3.95 5.25
N LYS A 41 15.64 3.00 4.68
CA LYS A 41 16.51 3.23 3.54
C LYS A 41 15.96 2.47 2.33
N PHE A 42 15.68 3.21 1.27
CA PHE A 42 15.44 2.65 -0.05
C PHE A 42 16.79 2.70 -0.81
N ASP A 43 17.45 1.55 -0.93
CA ASP A 43 18.79 1.38 -1.46
C ASP A 43 18.85 0.35 -2.60
N GLU A 44 17.85 0.38 -3.47
CA GLU A 44 17.74 -0.56 -4.59
C GLU A 44 18.69 -0.22 -5.77
N ASN A 45 19.34 0.92 -5.71
CA ASN A 45 20.30 1.36 -6.71
C ASN A 45 21.63 1.75 -6.03
N PRO A 46 22.79 1.32 -6.55
CA PRO A 46 24.09 1.63 -5.94
C PRO A 46 24.49 3.10 -6.01
N PHE A 47 23.86 3.91 -6.87
CA PHE A 47 24.24 5.33 -7.03
C PHE A 47 23.64 6.21 -5.95
N LYS A 48 22.40 5.96 -5.54
CA LYS A 48 21.71 6.80 -4.54
C LYS A 48 20.80 5.97 -3.65
N THR A 49 20.96 6.15 -2.37
CA THR A 49 20.01 5.71 -1.33
C THR A 49 19.06 6.86 -1.01
N ILE A 50 17.78 6.57 -0.89
CA ILE A 50 16.76 7.50 -0.39
C ILE A 50 16.44 7.13 1.05
N ASP A 51 16.64 8.08 1.94
CA ASP A 51 16.25 7.94 3.34
C ASP A 51 14.78 8.39 3.52
N ILE A 52 14.01 7.62 4.30
CA ILE A 52 12.60 7.87 4.55
C ILE A 52 12.39 7.95 6.05
N SER A 53 12.06 9.13 6.54
CA SER A 53 11.63 9.36 7.92
C SER A 53 10.12 9.21 8.02
N SER A 54 9.63 8.61 9.10
CA SER A 54 8.20 8.33 9.21
C SER A 54 7.68 8.30 10.63
N LEU A 55 6.47 8.80 10.79
CA LEU A 55 5.70 8.76 12.03
C LEU A 55 4.27 8.35 11.73
N GLN A 56 3.76 7.35 12.42
CA GLN A 56 2.35 6.96 12.40
C GLN A 56 1.79 6.97 13.82
N LEU A 57 0.65 7.61 14.00
CA LEU A 57 -0.13 7.62 15.24
C LEU A 57 -1.51 7.04 14.96
N GLY A 58 -2.05 6.27 15.89
CA GLY A 58 -3.37 5.70 15.69
C GLY A 58 -4.06 5.20 16.95
N LEU A 59 -5.32 4.83 16.74
CA LEU A 59 -6.20 4.25 17.73
C LEU A 59 -6.66 2.86 17.25
N ASN A 60 -6.73 1.90 18.18
CA ASN A 60 -7.18 0.54 17.95
C ASN A 60 -8.19 0.15 19.04
N LYS A 61 -9.47 0.39 18.80
CA LYS A 61 -10.52 0.32 19.81
C LYS A 61 -11.58 -0.74 19.51
N ASN A 62 -11.99 -1.46 20.54
CA ASN A 62 -13.20 -2.27 20.50
C ASN A 62 -14.40 -1.33 20.71
N ILE A 63 -15.23 -1.19 19.68
CA ILE A 63 -16.45 -0.35 19.74
C ILE A 63 -17.55 -1.10 20.51
N ASN A 64 -17.66 -2.41 20.26
CA ASN A 64 -18.50 -3.33 21.00
C ASN A 64 -17.94 -4.77 20.87
N GLU A 65 -18.64 -5.79 21.37
CA GLU A 65 -18.18 -7.18 21.36
C GLU A 65 -17.92 -7.74 19.96
N GLN A 66 -18.57 -7.20 18.93
CA GLN A 66 -18.48 -7.70 17.55
C GLN A 66 -17.73 -6.76 16.61
N THR A 67 -17.46 -5.52 17.06
CA THR A 67 -16.90 -4.48 16.18
C THR A 67 -15.64 -3.89 16.77
N LYS A 68 -14.57 -3.96 15.98
CA LYS A 68 -13.28 -3.35 16.27
C LYS A 68 -12.92 -2.36 15.17
N ALA A 69 -12.51 -1.15 15.54
CA ALA A 69 -12.04 -0.12 14.63
C ALA A 69 -10.57 0.20 14.88
N LYS A 70 -9.82 0.39 13.80
CA LYS A 70 -8.45 0.87 13.84
C LYS A 70 -8.31 2.02 12.86
N ILE A 71 -7.84 3.17 13.33
CA ILE A 71 -7.58 4.36 12.53
C ILE A 71 -6.16 4.84 12.79
N SER A 72 -5.51 5.36 11.77
CA SER A 72 -4.20 6.02 11.94
C SER A 72 -4.01 7.15 10.96
N PHE A 73 -3.19 8.11 11.37
CA PHE A 73 -2.59 9.13 10.54
C PHE A 73 -1.07 8.91 10.52
N ALA A 74 -0.46 9.02 9.34
CA ALA A 74 0.98 8.90 9.18
C ALA A 74 1.55 9.97 8.27
N ILE A 75 2.83 10.28 8.51
CA ILE A 75 3.66 11.11 7.63
C ILE A 75 4.87 10.27 7.23
N TYR A 76 5.21 10.30 5.93
CA TYR A 76 6.41 9.70 5.38
C TYR A 76 7.13 10.78 4.56
N ASP A 77 8.35 11.10 4.96
CA ASP A 77 9.17 12.13 4.33
C ASP A 77 10.38 11.46 3.64
N PHE A 78 10.43 11.61 2.31
CA PHE A 78 11.47 11.04 1.46
C PHE A 78 12.54 12.10 1.20
N GLU A 79 13.78 11.80 1.53
CA GLU A 79 14.88 12.74 1.33
C GLU A 79 15.19 12.93 -0.15
N LYS A 80 14.92 14.12 -0.68
CA LYS A 80 15.40 14.65 -1.97
C LYS A 80 15.33 13.65 -3.15
N VAL A 81 14.14 13.28 -3.56
CA VAL A 81 13.94 12.45 -4.75
C VAL A 81 14.03 13.28 -6.05
N LYS A 82 13.51 14.52 -6.02
CA LYS A 82 13.41 15.45 -7.16
C LYS A 82 14.74 15.74 -7.86
N GLU A 83 15.86 15.70 -7.14
CA GLU A 83 17.17 16.02 -7.71
C GLU A 83 17.75 14.88 -8.57
N PHE A 84 17.11 13.71 -8.60
CA PHE A 84 17.66 12.50 -9.18
C PHE A 84 16.79 11.92 -10.29
N SER A 85 17.44 11.32 -11.27
CA SER A 85 16.75 10.54 -12.30
C SER A 85 16.40 9.14 -11.80
N PRO A 86 15.40 8.46 -12.40
CA PRO A 86 15.09 7.07 -12.08
C PRO A 86 16.29 6.12 -12.19
N ASN A 87 17.21 6.38 -13.15
CA ASN A 87 18.42 5.58 -13.31
C ASN A 87 19.37 5.63 -12.10
N GLN A 88 19.26 6.65 -11.26
CA GLN A 88 20.10 6.82 -10.07
C GLN A 88 19.44 6.24 -8.81
N ILE A 89 18.11 6.08 -8.79
CA ILE A 89 17.36 5.67 -7.60
C ILE A 89 16.80 4.26 -7.73
N THR A 90 16.18 3.91 -8.87
CA THR A 90 15.47 2.63 -9.03
C THR A 90 16.35 1.57 -9.69
N TRP A 91 16.09 0.30 -9.38
CA TRP A 91 16.91 -0.85 -9.85
C TRP A 91 16.91 -1.06 -11.37
N ASN A 92 15.92 -0.53 -12.08
CA ASN A 92 15.76 -0.72 -13.53
C ASN A 92 15.64 0.59 -14.31
N GLY A 93 15.87 1.73 -13.66
CA GLY A 93 15.78 3.05 -14.27
C GLY A 93 14.37 3.50 -14.66
N LYS A 94 13.32 2.82 -14.18
CA LYS A 94 11.93 3.21 -14.44
C LYS A 94 11.42 4.17 -13.39
N ASN A 95 10.61 5.14 -13.82
CA ASN A 95 9.94 6.09 -12.93
C ASN A 95 8.70 5.54 -12.24
N PHE A 96 8.26 4.33 -12.58
CA PHE A 96 7.10 3.66 -12.00
C PHE A 96 5.82 4.51 -11.98
N GLY A 97 5.61 5.33 -13.02
CA GLY A 97 4.42 6.18 -13.18
C GLY A 97 4.55 7.59 -12.61
N ASN A 98 5.58 7.88 -11.80
CA ASN A 98 5.82 9.24 -11.33
C ASN A 98 6.26 10.18 -12.48
N SER A 99 5.97 11.46 -12.33
CA SER A 99 6.29 12.49 -13.32
C SER A 99 7.79 12.79 -13.36
N ILE A 100 8.27 13.10 -14.55
CA ILE A 100 9.67 13.41 -14.84
C ILE A 100 9.75 14.79 -15.48
N ASP A 101 10.73 15.59 -15.10
CA ASP A 101 11.02 16.89 -15.68
C ASP A 101 11.75 16.78 -17.05
N ASP A 102 11.98 17.90 -17.71
CA ASP A 102 12.65 17.97 -19.02
C ASP A 102 14.12 17.48 -18.97
N ASN A 103 14.73 17.42 -17.78
CA ASN A 103 16.08 16.90 -17.58
C ASN A 103 16.12 15.40 -17.30
N GLY A 104 14.95 14.76 -17.17
CA GLY A 104 14.81 13.35 -16.87
C GLY A 104 14.90 13.02 -15.37
N ASN A 105 14.79 14.01 -14.48
CA ASN A 105 14.73 13.82 -13.03
C ASN A 105 13.26 13.72 -12.57
N TYR A 106 13.02 13.16 -11.38
CA TYR A 106 11.69 13.22 -10.76
C TYR A 106 11.24 14.68 -10.63
N LEU A 107 10.00 14.95 -11.01
CA LEU A 107 9.42 16.31 -11.01
C LEU A 107 9.18 16.82 -9.59
N TYR A 108 8.82 15.94 -8.66
CA TYR A 108 8.47 16.26 -7.28
C TYR A 108 9.26 15.44 -6.26
N ASP A 109 9.38 15.98 -5.05
CA ASP A 109 9.73 15.24 -3.86
C ASP A 109 8.49 14.51 -3.28
N PHE A 110 8.64 13.77 -2.20
CA PHE A 110 7.56 12.99 -1.60
C PHE A 110 7.49 13.20 -0.10
N SER A 111 6.62 14.09 0.35
CA SER A 111 6.18 14.24 1.73
C SER A 111 4.73 13.77 1.84
N LEU A 112 4.54 12.50 2.20
CA LEU A 112 3.24 11.84 2.16
C LEU A 112 2.48 12.00 3.46
N MET A 113 1.24 12.43 3.39
CA MET A 113 0.25 12.35 4.47
C MET A 113 -0.70 11.18 4.19
N ASN A 114 -0.86 10.29 5.16
CA ASN A 114 -1.67 9.08 4.99
C ASN A 114 -2.71 8.96 6.10
N LEU A 115 -3.94 8.66 5.72
CA LEU A 115 -5.04 8.33 6.62
C LEU A 115 -5.52 6.91 6.34
N SER A 116 -5.49 6.04 7.36
CA SER A 116 -5.89 4.64 7.24
C SER A 116 -7.01 4.30 8.22
N LEU A 117 -8.02 3.54 7.75
CA LEU A 117 -9.14 3.06 8.54
C LEU A 117 -9.40 1.58 8.25
N GLU A 118 -9.58 0.79 9.30
CA GLU A 118 -10.03 -0.59 9.23
C GLU A 118 -11.13 -0.83 10.26
N ILE A 119 -12.27 -1.37 9.82
CA ILE A 119 -13.38 -1.76 10.69
C ILE A 119 -13.63 -3.26 10.49
N LYS A 120 -13.40 -4.04 11.55
CA LYS A 120 -13.73 -5.46 11.61
C LYS A 120 -15.05 -5.63 12.35
N THR A 121 -16.02 -6.28 11.72
CA THR A 121 -17.36 -6.50 12.27
C THR A 121 -17.97 -7.80 11.72
N LYS A 122 -19.24 -8.04 12.02
CA LYS A 122 -20.04 -9.06 11.35
C LYS A 122 -21.16 -8.39 10.54
N MET A 123 -21.26 -8.75 9.27
CA MET A 123 -22.35 -8.37 8.39
C MET A 123 -23.10 -9.64 7.97
N MET A 124 -24.40 -9.71 8.24
CA MET A 124 -25.20 -10.93 8.01
C MET A 124 -24.56 -12.20 8.62
N SER A 125 -24.02 -12.06 9.84
CA SER A 125 -23.28 -13.12 10.57
C SER A 125 -21.90 -13.50 9.99
N LEU A 126 -21.50 -12.92 8.87
CA LEU A 126 -20.19 -13.17 8.25
C LEU A 126 -19.13 -12.20 8.79
N PRO A 127 -17.95 -12.69 9.22
CA PRO A 127 -16.85 -11.83 9.56
C PRO A 127 -16.45 -10.95 8.36
N THR A 128 -16.56 -9.64 8.57
CA THR A 128 -16.37 -8.63 7.51
C THR A 128 -15.34 -7.61 7.97
N THR A 129 -14.45 -7.22 7.07
CA THR A 129 -13.52 -6.11 7.26
C THR A 129 -13.78 -5.07 6.18
N PHE A 130 -14.15 -3.86 6.59
CA PHE A 130 -14.14 -2.68 5.74
C PHE A 130 -12.83 -1.94 5.91
N PHE A 131 -12.31 -1.36 4.84
CA PHE A 131 -11.06 -0.62 4.89
C PHE A 131 -11.03 0.56 3.93
N LEU A 132 -10.29 1.57 4.34
CA LEU A 132 -10.00 2.78 3.57
C LEU A 132 -8.56 3.19 3.85
N ASP A 133 -7.85 3.55 2.80
CA ASP A 133 -6.49 4.08 2.87
C ASP A 133 -6.39 5.24 1.88
N ILE A 134 -5.92 6.39 2.36
CA ILE A 134 -5.82 7.63 1.58
C ILE A 134 -4.41 8.16 1.74
N VAL A 135 -3.79 8.58 0.66
CA VAL A 135 -2.50 9.26 0.66
C VAL A 135 -2.58 10.55 -0.14
N ASN A 136 -1.88 11.56 0.33
CA ASN A 136 -1.64 12.81 -0.39
C ASN A 136 -0.16 13.14 -0.29
N ASN A 137 0.45 13.51 -1.42
CA ASN A 137 1.81 14.03 -1.49
C ASN A 137 1.77 15.56 -1.44
N SER A 138 2.23 16.16 -0.35
CA SER A 138 2.20 17.62 -0.18
C SER A 138 3.26 18.36 -1.02
N ASP A 139 4.21 17.65 -1.61
CA ASP A 139 5.26 18.24 -2.47
C ASP A 139 4.86 18.28 -3.95
N ALA A 140 3.75 17.65 -4.34
CA ALA A 140 3.26 17.69 -5.70
C ALA A 140 2.13 18.70 -5.86
N ASP A 141 2.16 19.49 -6.96
CA ASP A 141 1.16 20.51 -7.27
C ASP A 141 -0.10 19.90 -7.88
N GLU A 142 0.01 18.73 -8.51
CA GLU A 142 -1.09 18.01 -9.17
C GLU A 142 -0.84 16.50 -9.17
N ASN A 143 -1.88 15.71 -9.42
CA ASN A 143 -1.82 14.23 -9.41
C ASN A 143 -1.24 13.67 -8.11
N ASP A 144 -1.55 14.33 -7.01
CA ASP A 144 -0.97 14.20 -5.68
C ASP A 144 -1.72 13.23 -4.77
N ARG A 145 -2.85 12.64 -5.24
CA ARG A 145 -3.77 11.85 -4.40
C ARG A 145 -3.83 10.40 -4.80
N GLY A 146 -3.86 9.57 -3.79
CA GLY A 146 -4.14 8.16 -3.95
C GLY A 146 -5.13 7.67 -2.91
N PHE A 147 -6.04 6.77 -3.28
CA PHE A 147 -6.87 6.10 -2.31
C PHE A 147 -7.16 4.65 -2.69
N GLN A 148 -7.41 3.85 -1.67
CA GLN A 148 -7.86 2.48 -1.79
C GLN A 148 -8.97 2.24 -0.78
N SER A 149 -10.08 1.65 -1.21
CA SER A 149 -11.17 1.27 -0.33
C SER A 149 -11.75 -0.08 -0.73
N GLY A 150 -12.32 -0.79 0.23
CA GLY A 150 -12.90 -2.07 -0.08
C GLY A 150 -13.43 -2.82 1.13
N LEU A 151 -13.73 -4.09 0.89
CA LEU A 151 -14.20 -5.00 1.91
C LEU A 151 -13.60 -6.39 1.74
N SER A 152 -13.49 -7.11 2.84
CA SER A 152 -13.09 -8.51 2.88
C SER A 152 -14.14 -9.30 3.68
N LEU A 153 -14.66 -10.36 3.08
CA LEU A 153 -15.67 -11.23 3.64
C LEU A 153 -15.11 -12.63 3.87
N LYS A 154 -15.25 -13.16 5.07
CA LYS A 154 -15.02 -14.58 5.34
C LYS A 154 -16.35 -15.31 5.16
N ILE A 155 -16.58 -15.86 3.95
CA ILE A 155 -17.86 -16.49 3.56
C ILE A 155 -18.14 -17.74 4.41
N ASN A 156 -17.09 -18.51 4.70
CA ASN A 156 -17.11 -19.64 5.63
C ASN A 156 -15.70 -19.89 6.15
N GLU A 157 -15.45 -21.02 6.80
CA GLU A 157 -14.12 -21.33 7.35
C GLU A 157 -13.00 -21.42 6.30
N LYS A 158 -13.35 -21.68 5.04
CA LYS A 158 -12.41 -21.87 3.94
C LYS A 158 -12.35 -20.70 2.97
N TRP A 159 -13.47 -20.11 2.58
CA TRP A 159 -13.53 -19.11 1.54
C TRP A 159 -13.44 -17.69 2.11
N LYS A 160 -12.49 -16.94 1.60
CA LYS A 160 -12.37 -15.49 1.85
C LYS A 160 -12.41 -14.76 0.52
N PHE A 161 -13.34 -13.82 0.40
CA PHE A 161 -13.46 -12.90 -0.72
C PHE A 161 -13.00 -11.51 -0.31
N THR A 162 -12.23 -10.84 -1.15
CA THR A 162 -11.86 -9.43 -0.96
C THR A 162 -12.10 -8.68 -2.26
N TYR A 163 -12.77 -7.54 -2.15
CA TYR A 163 -12.93 -6.57 -3.21
C TYR A 163 -12.29 -5.27 -2.77
N LEU A 164 -11.57 -4.62 -3.68
CA LEU A 164 -11.10 -3.26 -3.50
C LEU A 164 -11.22 -2.45 -4.80
N PHE A 165 -11.40 -1.18 -4.62
CA PHE A 165 -11.20 -0.16 -5.64
C PHE A 165 -9.97 0.66 -5.24
N LYS A 166 -9.10 0.95 -6.20
CA LYS A 166 -7.91 1.78 -6.01
C LYS A 166 -7.85 2.83 -7.13
N ASP A 167 -7.53 4.06 -6.75
CA ASP A 167 -7.22 5.17 -7.63
C ASP A 167 -5.93 5.78 -7.11
N ILE A 168 -4.87 5.73 -7.89
CA ILE A 168 -3.54 6.16 -7.50
C ILE A 168 -2.99 7.05 -8.60
N GLU A 169 -3.00 8.36 -8.35
CA GLU A 169 -2.49 9.36 -9.27
C GLU A 169 -0.97 9.31 -9.36
N SER A 170 -0.40 9.89 -10.42
CA SER A 170 1.01 9.73 -10.78
C SER A 170 1.98 10.08 -9.67
N ASP A 171 1.75 11.17 -8.94
CA ASP A 171 2.68 11.69 -7.95
C ASP A 171 2.14 11.62 -6.51
N SER A 172 1.10 10.81 -6.31
CA SER A 172 0.49 10.59 -5.00
C SER A 172 1.39 9.86 -4.01
N THR A 173 2.32 9.06 -4.49
CA THR A 173 3.31 8.31 -3.70
C THR A 173 4.51 7.92 -4.58
N PHE A 174 5.59 7.45 -3.96
CA PHE A 174 6.75 6.97 -4.69
C PHE A 174 6.47 5.62 -5.35
N GLY A 175 6.29 5.62 -6.67
CA GLY A 175 5.78 4.51 -7.46
C GLY A 175 6.59 3.22 -7.38
N ALA A 176 7.90 3.31 -7.13
CA ALA A 176 8.77 2.14 -6.97
C ALA A 176 8.45 1.30 -5.73
N LEU A 177 7.74 1.84 -4.74
CA LEU A 177 7.39 1.16 -3.50
C LEU A 177 5.96 0.64 -3.45
N THR A 178 5.07 1.08 -4.34
CA THR A 178 3.66 0.67 -4.34
C THR A 178 3.44 -0.70 -5.02
N HIS A 179 2.21 -1.18 -4.98
CA HIS A 179 1.78 -2.50 -5.45
C HIS A 179 2.29 -2.85 -6.86
N SER A 180 3.06 -3.92 -6.98
CA SER A 180 3.77 -4.30 -8.21
C SER A 180 2.87 -4.89 -9.31
N ASP A 181 1.67 -5.38 -8.99
CA ASP A 181 0.75 -6.04 -9.93
C ASP A 181 -0.43 -5.16 -10.38
N PHE A 182 -0.86 -4.21 -9.55
CA PHE A 182 -2.00 -3.34 -9.88
C PHE A 182 -1.64 -2.40 -11.02
N GLY A 183 -2.37 -2.45 -12.13
CA GLY A 183 -2.05 -1.68 -13.35
C GLY A 183 -0.71 -2.03 -14.00
N GLY A 184 -0.04 -3.10 -13.54
CA GLY A 184 1.31 -3.48 -13.97
C GLY A 184 2.41 -2.82 -13.16
N GLY A 185 2.09 -2.30 -11.98
CA GLY A 185 2.99 -1.72 -10.99
C GLY A 185 3.19 -0.22 -11.11
N GLY A 186 3.43 0.42 -9.96
CA GLY A 186 3.64 1.86 -9.87
C GLY A 186 2.37 2.68 -9.65
N THR A 187 2.43 3.95 -10.04
CA THR A 187 1.36 4.94 -9.91
C THR A 187 0.69 5.27 -11.25
N GLY A 188 -0.31 6.16 -11.26
CA GLY A 188 -1.06 6.53 -12.45
C GLY A 188 -2.08 5.46 -12.86
N HIS A 189 -2.62 4.69 -11.94
CA HIS A 189 -3.52 3.57 -12.20
C HIS A 189 -4.82 3.66 -11.40
N LYS A 190 -5.91 3.12 -11.99
CA LYS A 190 -7.23 3.13 -11.38
C LYS A 190 -8.01 1.88 -11.75
N GLY A 191 -8.78 1.34 -10.82
CA GLY A 191 -9.67 0.23 -11.11
C GLY A 191 -9.97 -0.67 -9.94
N HIS A 192 -10.33 -1.89 -10.25
CA HIS A 192 -10.87 -2.88 -9.35
C HIS A 192 -9.92 -4.07 -9.18
N GLN A 193 -9.94 -4.65 -8.00
CA GLN A 193 -9.28 -5.92 -7.72
C GLN A 193 -10.23 -6.82 -6.95
N PHE A 194 -10.34 -8.05 -7.40
CA PHE A 194 -11.12 -9.11 -6.78
C PHE A 194 -10.16 -10.23 -6.39
N ASN A 195 -10.21 -10.65 -5.13
CA ASN A 195 -9.37 -11.72 -4.63
C ASN A 195 -10.24 -12.80 -3.97
N LEU A 196 -10.03 -14.04 -4.35
CA LEU A 196 -10.67 -15.21 -3.77
C LEU A 196 -9.59 -16.13 -3.21
N SER A 197 -9.59 -16.31 -1.88
CA SER A 197 -8.62 -17.14 -1.17
C SER A 197 -9.27 -18.43 -0.65
N TYR A 198 -8.57 -19.56 -0.82
CA TYR A 198 -9.01 -20.87 -0.35
C TYR A 198 -7.85 -21.62 0.33
N PRO A 199 -7.90 -21.86 1.64
CA PRO A 199 -6.97 -22.75 2.32
C PRO A 199 -7.31 -24.22 2.01
N VAL A 200 -6.46 -24.88 1.23
CA VAL A 200 -6.63 -26.31 0.89
C VAL A 200 -6.30 -27.17 2.12
N THR A 201 -5.22 -26.79 2.83
CA THR A 201 -4.81 -27.38 4.12
C THR A 201 -4.41 -26.25 5.07
N GLU A 202 -4.02 -26.57 6.31
CA GLU A 202 -3.46 -25.58 7.25
C GLU A 202 -2.17 -24.91 6.74
N ARG A 203 -1.42 -25.58 5.86
CA ARG A 203 -0.15 -25.09 5.32
C ARG A 203 -0.22 -24.65 3.87
N PHE A 204 -1.24 -25.06 3.13
CA PHE A 204 -1.35 -24.79 1.70
C PHE A 204 -2.62 -24.02 1.37
N SER A 205 -2.49 -22.91 0.65
CA SER A 205 -3.61 -22.10 0.15
C SER A 205 -3.43 -21.71 -1.31
N VAL A 206 -4.57 -21.47 -1.96
CA VAL A 206 -4.65 -20.96 -3.32
C VAL A 206 -5.37 -19.62 -3.28
N ASP A 207 -4.77 -18.60 -3.89
CA ASP A 207 -5.37 -17.28 -4.08
C ASP A 207 -5.55 -17.03 -5.58
N VAL A 208 -6.74 -16.59 -5.97
CA VAL A 208 -7.01 -16.12 -7.33
C VAL A 208 -7.30 -14.64 -7.25
N VAL A 209 -6.52 -13.84 -7.97
CA VAL A 209 -6.65 -12.39 -8.02
C VAL A 209 -6.96 -11.96 -9.44
N TRP A 210 -8.05 -11.22 -9.61
CA TRP A 210 -8.42 -10.60 -10.87
C TRP A 210 -8.33 -9.09 -10.75
N PHE A 211 -7.56 -8.49 -11.66
CA PHE A 211 -7.42 -7.05 -11.82
C PHE A 211 -8.21 -6.60 -13.04
N ASP A 212 -9.06 -5.59 -12.86
CA ASP A 212 -9.77 -4.87 -13.91
C ASP A 212 -9.46 -3.39 -13.75
N ASN A 213 -8.39 -2.96 -14.42
CA ASN A 213 -7.77 -1.66 -14.17
C ASN A 213 -7.63 -0.84 -15.46
N LYS A 214 -7.39 0.45 -15.29
CA LYS A 214 -6.84 1.34 -16.30
C LYS A 214 -5.41 1.70 -15.94
N LYS A 215 -4.49 1.40 -16.87
CA LYS A 215 -3.08 1.78 -16.78
C LYS A 215 -2.89 3.18 -17.35
N LYS A 216 -2.16 4.04 -16.65
CA LYS A 216 -1.98 5.45 -17.00
C LYS A 216 -3.31 6.16 -17.26
N MET A 217 -4.37 5.76 -16.52
CA MET A 217 -5.75 6.25 -16.62
C MET A 217 -6.41 6.07 -17.99
N ILE A 218 -5.74 5.46 -18.99
CA ILE A 218 -6.19 5.39 -20.38
C ILE A 218 -6.32 3.95 -20.87
N THR A 219 -5.28 3.12 -20.69
CA THR A 219 -5.19 1.78 -21.28
C THR A 219 -5.79 0.73 -20.36
N ASP A 220 -6.70 -0.08 -20.89
CA ASP A 220 -7.28 -1.20 -20.14
C ASP A 220 -6.20 -2.23 -19.77
N TYR A 221 -6.22 -2.68 -18.53
CA TYR A 221 -5.33 -3.67 -17.98
C TYR A 221 -6.12 -4.73 -17.23
N ASN A 222 -6.24 -5.90 -17.85
CA ASN A 222 -6.91 -7.05 -17.28
C ASN A 222 -5.88 -8.16 -17.02
N LYS A 223 -5.80 -8.63 -15.76
CA LYS A 223 -4.85 -9.67 -15.37
C LYS A 223 -5.50 -10.62 -14.35
N ILE A 224 -5.29 -11.91 -14.52
CA ILE A 224 -5.62 -12.92 -13.53
C ILE A 224 -4.31 -13.52 -13.03
N LEU A 225 -4.13 -13.58 -11.72
CA LEU A 225 -3.04 -14.27 -11.05
C LEU A 225 -3.61 -15.45 -10.26
N VAL A 226 -2.88 -16.54 -10.23
CA VAL A 226 -3.15 -17.70 -9.37
C VAL A 226 -1.90 -17.97 -8.56
N ASP A 227 -2.00 -17.75 -7.26
CA ASP A 227 -0.90 -17.94 -6.31
C ASP A 227 -1.10 -19.20 -5.49
N PHE A 228 -0.05 -19.98 -5.40
CA PHE A 228 0.03 -21.16 -4.53
C PHE A 228 0.97 -20.82 -3.37
N LYS A 229 0.41 -20.76 -2.14
CA LYS A 229 1.15 -20.38 -0.93
C LYS A 229 1.34 -21.57 -0.02
N TYR A 230 2.59 -21.85 0.34
CA TYR A 230 2.93 -22.90 1.30
C TYR A 230 3.66 -22.31 2.52
N LYS A 231 3.17 -22.63 3.72
CA LYS A 231 3.80 -22.25 5.00
C LYS A 231 4.77 -23.35 5.43
N LEU A 232 6.03 -23.00 5.51
CA LEU A 232 7.10 -23.83 6.08
C LEU A 232 7.01 -23.93 7.60
#